data_97dc09c2c9db42419f89b976c443c784
#
_entry.id   97dc09c2c9db42419f89b976c443c784
#
_cell.length_a   1.000
_cell.length_b   1.000
_cell.length_c   1.000
_cell.angle_alpha   90.00
_cell.angle_beta   90.00
_cell.angle_gamma   90.00
#
_symmetry.space_group_name_H-M   'P 1'
#
loop_
_entity.id
_entity.type
_entity.pdbx_description
1 polymer ?
#
loop_
_entity_poly.entity_id
_entity_poly.type
_entity_poly.pdbx_seq_one_letter_code
_entity_poly.pdbx_strand_id
1 'polypeptide(L)'
;VRFQDQRIAILGGTSGLGLATAKAAAAEGATVVVASATAARVEGALAQLPDSAEGHVVDLLDEDAVRDYFAAAGALDHLAFTAGESLRLGLVTDTPVADARRALDLRIWGAYTAVKHGAPRLREGGSIVLTSGSAGPRPGPGWGVGALICSGIEGWARAMALELAPLRVNVVRPGVIRTDLWDSMSEADRAGLYEGVAAQLPVNRVGEAEDVAAAYLYLMANAHSTGDVVTVDGGTLLV
;
A
#
# COMPACT_ATOMS: atom_id res chain seq x y z
N VAL A 1 14.40 -8.64 -17.56
CA VAL A 1 13.14 -7.90 -17.32
C VAL A 1 12.24 -8.85 -16.53
N ARG A 2 11.99 -8.51 -15.24
CA ARG A 2 11.43 -9.45 -14.26
C ARG A 2 9.93 -9.70 -14.45
N PHE A 3 9.20 -8.67 -14.92
CA PHE A 3 7.74 -8.67 -15.05
C PHE A 3 7.26 -8.57 -16.50
N GLN A 4 8.10 -9.04 -17.44
CA GLN A 4 7.73 -9.03 -18.86
C GLN A 4 6.39 -9.76 -19.09
N ASP A 5 5.48 -9.13 -19.82
CA ASP A 5 4.14 -9.63 -20.15
C ASP A 5 3.20 -9.86 -18.94
N GLN A 6 3.58 -9.34 -17.77
CA GLN A 6 2.73 -9.41 -16.58
C GLN A 6 1.93 -8.11 -16.40
N ARG A 7 0.69 -8.26 -15.90
CA ARG A 7 -0.22 -7.16 -15.56
C ARG A 7 -0.31 -7.01 -14.06
N ILE A 8 0.01 -5.82 -13.57
CA ILE A 8 0.06 -5.50 -12.13
C ILE A 8 -0.95 -4.39 -11.83
N ALA A 9 -1.99 -4.72 -11.07
CA ALA A 9 -2.93 -3.72 -10.57
C ALA A 9 -2.41 -3.09 -9.28
N ILE A 10 -2.43 -1.76 -9.21
CA ILE A 10 -1.96 -1.00 -8.05
C ILE A 10 -3.06 -0.04 -7.62
N LEU A 11 -3.82 -0.42 -6.59
CA LEU A 11 -4.86 0.40 -6.00
C LEU A 11 -4.23 1.43 -5.05
N GLY A 12 -4.42 2.71 -5.33
CA GLY A 12 -3.64 3.80 -4.75
C GLY A 12 -2.33 4.07 -5.53
N GLY A 13 -2.24 3.63 -6.79
CA GLY A 13 -1.05 3.71 -7.65
C GLY A 13 -0.75 5.11 -8.21
N THR A 14 -1.40 6.15 -7.74
CA THR A 14 -1.31 7.50 -8.34
C THR A 14 -0.41 8.47 -7.58
N SER A 15 0.07 8.09 -6.39
CA SER A 15 1.01 8.90 -5.60
C SER A 15 1.84 8.03 -4.64
N GLY A 16 2.82 8.60 -4.00
CA GLY A 16 3.61 7.99 -2.92
C GLY A 16 4.11 6.59 -3.25
N LEU A 17 3.89 5.65 -2.34
CA LEU A 17 4.36 4.25 -2.47
C LEU A 17 3.81 3.55 -3.71
N GLY A 18 2.54 3.80 -4.03
CA GLY A 18 1.87 3.17 -5.16
C GLY A 18 2.46 3.63 -6.51
N LEU A 19 2.67 4.93 -6.68
CA LEU A 19 3.26 5.47 -7.92
C LEU A 19 4.73 5.03 -8.08
N ALA A 20 5.51 5.03 -7.00
CA ALA A 20 6.88 4.51 -7.04
C ALA A 20 6.90 3.02 -7.41
N THR A 21 5.97 2.22 -6.87
CA THR A 21 5.83 0.80 -7.24
C THR A 21 5.43 0.64 -8.70
N ALA A 22 4.51 1.47 -9.22
CA ALA A 22 4.09 1.44 -10.61
C ALA A 22 5.25 1.76 -11.55
N LYS A 23 6.02 2.81 -11.25
CA LYS A 23 7.22 3.18 -12.03
C LYS A 23 8.25 2.06 -12.05
N ALA A 24 8.54 1.49 -10.88
CA ALA A 24 9.53 0.41 -10.76
C ALA A 24 9.08 -0.87 -11.48
N ALA A 25 7.80 -1.25 -11.38
CA ALA A 25 7.25 -2.40 -12.07
C ALA A 25 7.25 -2.22 -13.60
N ALA A 26 6.86 -1.04 -14.08
CA ALA A 26 6.89 -0.70 -15.50
C ALA A 26 8.32 -0.72 -16.06
N ALA A 27 9.31 -0.20 -15.33
CA ALA A 27 10.72 -0.28 -15.71
C ALA A 27 11.24 -1.72 -15.82
N GLU A 28 10.62 -2.66 -15.10
CA GLU A 28 10.89 -4.10 -15.20
C GLU A 28 9.97 -4.85 -16.17
N GLY A 29 9.23 -4.12 -17.04
CA GLY A 29 8.48 -4.68 -18.18
C GLY A 29 7.01 -5.00 -17.89
N ALA A 30 6.48 -4.66 -16.71
CA ALA A 30 5.07 -4.87 -16.42
C ALA A 30 4.17 -3.88 -17.20
N THR A 31 2.98 -4.35 -17.59
CA THR A 31 1.86 -3.46 -17.84
C THR A 31 1.22 -3.11 -16.50
N VAL A 32 1.35 -1.86 -16.09
CA VAL A 32 0.79 -1.41 -14.80
C VAL A 32 -0.59 -0.83 -14.98
N VAL A 33 -1.49 -1.16 -14.06
CA VAL A 33 -2.88 -0.68 -14.02
C VAL A 33 -3.07 0.07 -12.71
N VAL A 34 -3.10 1.41 -12.78
CA VAL A 34 -3.23 2.24 -11.58
C VAL A 34 -4.66 2.70 -11.38
N ALA A 35 -5.11 2.72 -10.12
CA ALA A 35 -6.45 3.19 -9.77
C ALA A 35 -6.42 4.18 -8.60
N SER A 36 -7.32 5.16 -8.67
CA SER A 36 -7.53 6.19 -7.64
C SER A 36 -8.96 6.75 -7.73
N ALA A 37 -9.41 7.41 -6.67
CA ALA A 37 -10.77 7.95 -6.60
C ALA A 37 -11.02 9.18 -7.51
N THR A 38 -10.01 9.82 -8.08
CA THR A 38 -10.19 11.03 -8.89
C THR A 38 -9.46 10.97 -10.23
N ALA A 39 -10.12 11.50 -11.29
CA ALA A 39 -9.56 11.55 -12.65
C ALA A 39 -8.22 12.33 -12.68
N ALA A 40 -8.15 13.48 -12.02
CA ALA A 40 -6.94 14.30 -12.01
C ALA A 40 -5.71 13.57 -11.44
N ARG A 41 -5.89 12.73 -10.41
CA ARG A 41 -4.79 11.90 -9.87
C ARG A 41 -4.39 10.81 -10.85
N VAL A 42 -5.35 10.18 -11.52
CA VAL A 42 -5.08 9.15 -12.53
C VAL A 42 -4.31 9.75 -13.71
N GLU A 43 -4.78 10.88 -14.26
CA GLU A 43 -4.11 11.59 -15.35
C GLU A 43 -2.69 12.02 -14.97
N GLY A 44 -2.52 12.59 -13.76
CA GLY A 44 -1.20 13.00 -13.25
C GLY A 44 -0.22 11.83 -13.06
N ALA A 45 -0.73 10.63 -12.76
CA ALA A 45 0.10 9.43 -12.67
C ALA A 45 0.45 8.88 -14.06
N LEU A 46 -0.52 8.81 -14.98
CA LEU A 46 -0.27 8.34 -16.35
C LEU A 46 0.74 9.22 -17.09
N ALA A 47 0.76 10.53 -16.84
CA ALA A 47 1.77 11.42 -17.38
C ALA A 47 3.22 11.10 -16.93
N GLN A 48 3.40 10.25 -15.92
CA GLN A 48 4.67 9.84 -15.35
C GLN A 48 5.00 8.36 -15.60
N LEU A 49 4.14 7.63 -16.28
CA LEU A 49 4.25 6.21 -16.58
C LEU A 49 4.39 6.01 -18.11
N PRO A 50 4.86 4.85 -18.57
CA PRO A 50 4.89 4.54 -19.99
C PRO A 50 3.48 4.54 -20.62
N ASP A 51 3.40 4.73 -21.94
CA ASP A 51 2.14 4.72 -22.72
C ASP A 51 1.35 3.39 -22.58
N SER A 52 2.03 2.31 -22.19
CA SER A 52 1.38 1.02 -21.92
C SER A 52 0.65 0.95 -20.58
N ALA A 53 0.80 1.96 -19.72
CA ALA A 53 0.11 2.01 -18.44
C ALA A 53 -1.38 2.33 -18.61
N GLU A 54 -2.21 1.70 -17.79
CA GLU A 54 -3.65 1.91 -17.77
C GLU A 54 -4.05 2.63 -16.48
N GLY A 55 -5.04 3.52 -16.58
CA GLY A 55 -5.53 4.28 -15.42
C GLY A 55 -7.04 4.20 -15.27
N HIS A 56 -7.52 3.99 -14.05
CA HIS A 56 -8.94 3.87 -13.75
C HIS A 56 -9.35 4.75 -12.57
N VAL A 57 -10.51 5.38 -12.70
CA VAL A 57 -11.14 6.11 -11.58
C VAL A 57 -12.04 5.15 -10.84
N VAL A 58 -11.66 4.82 -9.59
CA VAL A 58 -12.38 3.86 -8.74
C VAL A 58 -12.41 4.38 -7.32
N ASP A 59 -13.60 4.55 -6.76
CA ASP A 59 -13.77 4.76 -5.32
C ASP A 59 -13.68 3.40 -4.61
N LEU A 60 -12.61 3.21 -3.84
CA LEU A 60 -12.37 1.96 -3.12
C LEU A 60 -13.29 1.78 -1.89
N LEU A 61 -14.10 2.78 -1.56
CA LEU A 61 -15.15 2.69 -0.53
C LEU A 61 -16.50 2.24 -1.11
N ASP A 62 -16.65 2.26 -2.43
CA ASP A 62 -17.82 1.76 -3.14
C ASP A 62 -17.56 0.34 -3.65
N GLU A 63 -18.16 -0.66 -2.97
CA GLU A 63 -17.98 -2.07 -3.32
C GLU A 63 -18.43 -2.39 -4.75
N ASP A 64 -19.51 -1.76 -5.22
CA ASP A 64 -20.03 -2.00 -6.57
C ASP A 64 -19.06 -1.46 -7.63
N ALA A 65 -18.48 -0.27 -7.40
CA ALA A 65 -17.45 0.29 -8.27
C ALA A 65 -16.19 -0.59 -8.32
N VAL A 66 -15.75 -1.13 -7.17
CA VAL A 66 -14.59 -2.05 -7.10
C VAL A 66 -14.89 -3.37 -7.82
N ARG A 67 -16.09 -3.93 -7.63
CA ARG A 67 -16.51 -5.16 -8.34
C ARG A 67 -16.48 -4.94 -9.86
N ASP A 68 -17.08 -3.85 -10.33
CA ASP A 68 -17.18 -3.54 -11.75
C ASP A 68 -15.81 -3.25 -12.38
N TYR A 69 -14.93 -2.56 -11.64
CA TYR A 69 -13.52 -2.39 -12.03
C TYR A 69 -12.82 -3.74 -12.26
N PHE A 70 -12.87 -4.66 -11.30
CA PHE A 70 -12.23 -5.95 -11.46
C PHE A 70 -12.91 -6.83 -12.51
N ALA A 71 -14.22 -6.67 -12.74
CA ALA A 71 -14.91 -7.36 -13.82
C ALA A 71 -14.38 -6.91 -15.20
N ALA A 72 -14.03 -5.64 -15.35
CA ALA A 72 -13.50 -5.06 -16.60
C ALA A 72 -11.98 -5.19 -16.74
N ALA A 73 -11.23 -5.28 -15.66
CA ALA A 73 -9.76 -5.24 -15.67
C ALA A 73 -9.10 -6.43 -16.40
N GLY A 74 -9.83 -7.52 -16.65
CA GLY A 74 -9.26 -8.74 -17.23
C GLY A 74 -8.39 -9.52 -16.24
N ALA A 75 -7.55 -10.42 -16.75
CA ALA A 75 -6.67 -11.23 -15.94
C ALA A 75 -5.45 -10.41 -15.48
N LEU A 76 -5.09 -10.58 -14.22
CA LEU A 76 -3.96 -9.91 -13.56
C LEU A 76 -2.95 -10.96 -13.05
N ASP A 77 -1.70 -10.58 -12.93
CA ASP A 77 -0.67 -11.40 -12.31
C ASP A 77 -0.45 -11.00 -10.84
N HIS A 78 -0.51 -9.71 -10.54
CA HIS A 78 -0.33 -9.22 -9.18
C HIS A 78 -1.29 -8.08 -8.85
N LEU A 79 -1.64 -7.98 -7.58
CA LEU A 79 -2.42 -6.90 -6.98
C LEU A 79 -1.64 -6.28 -5.83
N ALA A 80 -1.36 -4.98 -5.91
CA ALA A 80 -0.84 -4.20 -4.79
C ALA A 80 -1.93 -3.27 -4.24
N PHE A 81 -2.10 -3.25 -2.93
CA PHE A 81 -2.98 -2.31 -2.25
C PHE A 81 -2.15 -1.32 -1.45
N THR A 82 -2.02 -0.10 -1.96
CA THR A 82 -1.25 1.00 -1.37
C THR A 82 -2.12 2.19 -1.00
N ALA A 83 -3.44 2.07 -1.22
CA ALA A 83 -4.37 3.15 -0.94
C ALA A 83 -4.45 3.46 0.56
N GLY A 84 -4.41 4.73 0.89
CA GLY A 84 -4.51 5.21 2.25
C GLY A 84 -4.75 6.70 2.29
N GLU A 85 -5.44 7.16 3.30
CA GLU A 85 -5.62 8.57 3.61
C GLU A 85 -4.49 9.09 4.49
N SER A 86 -4.36 10.42 4.61
CA SER A 86 -3.46 11.05 5.58
C SER A 86 -3.72 10.53 6.99
N LEU A 87 -2.64 10.21 7.71
CA LEU A 87 -2.74 9.71 9.08
C LEU A 87 -3.18 10.85 10.01
N ARG A 88 -4.15 10.53 10.86
CA ARG A 88 -4.52 11.38 12.00
C ARG A 88 -4.04 10.70 13.27
N LEU A 89 -3.12 11.34 13.95
CA LEU A 89 -2.63 10.91 15.26
C LEU A 89 -3.51 11.51 16.35
N GLY A 90 -3.80 10.75 17.40
CA GLY A 90 -4.59 11.21 18.53
C GLY A 90 -4.65 10.19 19.65
N LEU A 91 -4.71 10.67 20.90
CA LEU A 91 -4.91 9.77 22.03
C LEU A 91 -6.31 9.13 21.93
N VAL A 92 -6.44 7.89 22.39
CA VAL A 92 -7.71 7.15 22.33
C VAL A 92 -8.82 7.87 23.11
N THR A 93 -8.46 8.55 24.21
CA THR A 93 -9.39 9.32 25.03
C THR A 93 -9.95 10.55 24.32
N ASP A 94 -9.24 11.10 23.35
CA ASP A 94 -9.55 12.35 22.66
C ASP A 94 -10.04 12.13 21.23
N THR A 95 -9.95 10.90 20.74
CA THR A 95 -10.34 10.53 19.38
C THR A 95 -11.81 10.08 19.35
N PRO A 96 -12.72 10.82 18.68
CA PRO A 96 -14.10 10.37 18.50
C PRO A 96 -14.18 9.01 17.81
N VAL A 97 -15.05 8.12 18.28
CA VAL A 97 -15.22 6.78 17.69
C VAL A 97 -15.56 6.84 16.19
N ALA A 98 -16.32 7.87 15.78
CA ALA A 98 -16.63 8.08 14.37
C ALA A 98 -15.39 8.34 13.51
N ASP A 99 -14.41 9.08 14.05
CA ASP A 99 -13.15 9.35 13.34
C ASP A 99 -12.25 8.11 13.28
N ALA A 100 -12.19 7.35 14.37
CA ALA A 100 -11.50 6.06 14.39
C ALA A 100 -12.09 5.08 13.37
N ARG A 101 -13.43 5.00 13.26
CA ARG A 101 -14.09 4.17 12.25
C ARG A 101 -13.73 4.60 10.83
N ARG A 102 -13.84 5.89 10.51
CA ARG A 102 -13.47 6.42 9.18
C ARG A 102 -12.04 6.10 8.79
N ALA A 103 -11.10 6.16 9.75
CA ALA A 103 -9.71 5.81 9.48
C ALA A 103 -9.50 4.33 9.09
N LEU A 104 -10.44 3.44 9.43
CA LEU A 104 -10.42 2.04 9.03
C LEU A 104 -11.06 1.81 7.65
N ASP A 105 -11.95 2.72 7.20
CA ASP A 105 -12.79 2.47 6.02
C ASP A 105 -11.93 2.14 4.79
N LEU A 106 -11.03 3.00 4.38
CA LEU A 106 -10.21 2.75 3.21
C LEU A 106 -9.16 1.65 3.46
N ARG A 107 -8.46 1.71 4.60
CA ARG A 107 -7.29 0.85 4.84
C ARG A 107 -7.67 -0.60 5.17
N ILE A 108 -8.80 -0.82 5.80
CA ILE A 108 -9.29 -2.17 6.15
C ILE A 108 -10.38 -2.61 5.18
N TRP A 109 -11.49 -1.87 5.09
CA TRP A 109 -12.62 -2.30 4.28
C TRP A 109 -12.38 -2.14 2.79
N GLY A 110 -11.68 -1.07 2.38
CA GLY A 110 -11.24 -0.93 0.99
C GLY A 110 -10.27 -2.04 0.57
N ALA A 111 -9.31 -2.42 1.45
CA ALA A 111 -8.42 -3.55 1.20
C ALA A 111 -9.19 -4.89 1.14
N TYR A 112 -10.14 -5.09 2.05
CA TYR A 112 -10.99 -6.28 2.06
C TYR A 112 -11.77 -6.40 0.74
N THR A 113 -12.43 -5.33 0.30
CA THR A 113 -13.20 -5.28 -0.94
C THR A 113 -12.31 -5.52 -2.16
N ALA A 114 -11.10 -4.93 -2.18
CA ALA A 114 -10.13 -5.13 -3.24
C ALA A 114 -9.67 -6.59 -3.35
N VAL A 115 -9.39 -7.25 -2.23
CA VAL A 115 -9.00 -8.67 -2.21
C VAL A 115 -10.18 -9.56 -2.62
N LYS A 116 -11.39 -9.31 -2.09
CA LYS A 116 -12.61 -10.06 -2.41
C LYS A 116 -12.88 -10.12 -3.92
N HIS A 117 -12.79 -8.98 -4.60
CA HIS A 117 -13.12 -8.90 -6.03
C HIS A 117 -11.90 -9.08 -6.94
N GLY A 118 -10.69 -8.79 -6.44
CA GLY A 118 -9.44 -8.91 -7.19
C GLY A 118 -8.88 -10.33 -7.21
N ALA A 119 -8.93 -11.07 -6.11
CA ALA A 119 -8.37 -12.42 -6.04
C ALA A 119 -8.87 -13.36 -7.16
N PRO A 120 -10.18 -13.39 -7.51
CA PRO A 120 -10.67 -14.22 -8.61
C PRO A 120 -10.17 -13.82 -10.00
N ARG A 121 -9.50 -12.68 -10.15
CA ARG A 121 -8.90 -12.17 -11.40
C ARG A 121 -7.41 -12.45 -11.53
N LEU A 122 -6.80 -12.93 -10.45
CA LEU A 122 -5.38 -13.26 -10.45
C LEU A 122 -5.16 -14.63 -11.13
N ARG A 123 -4.12 -14.66 -11.97
CA ARG A 123 -3.66 -15.91 -12.58
C ARG A 123 -3.04 -16.82 -11.54
N GLU A 124 -2.96 -18.10 -11.83
CA GLU A 124 -2.22 -19.07 -11.04
C GLU A 124 -0.77 -18.61 -10.85
N GLY A 125 -0.23 -18.74 -9.65
CA GLY A 125 1.10 -18.20 -9.28
C GLY A 125 1.14 -16.70 -8.96
N GLY A 126 0.01 -16.02 -9.12
CA GLY A 126 -0.13 -14.59 -8.81
C GLY A 126 0.04 -14.25 -7.33
N SER A 127 0.06 -12.95 -7.04
CA SER A 127 0.17 -12.49 -5.65
C SER A 127 -0.62 -11.23 -5.33
N ILE A 128 -0.95 -11.10 -4.06
CA ILE A 128 -1.50 -9.91 -3.44
C ILE A 128 -0.46 -9.35 -2.46
N VAL A 129 -0.17 -8.07 -2.55
CA VAL A 129 0.74 -7.38 -1.63
C VAL A 129 -0.01 -6.22 -0.98
N LEU A 130 -0.21 -6.33 0.33
CA LEU A 130 -0.89 -5.32 1.14
C LEU A 130 0.12 -4.39 1.81
N THR A 131 -0.37 -3.27 2.33
CA THR A 131 0.44 -2.27 3.06
C THR A 131 0.03 -2.22 4.52
N SER A 132 0.99 -2.36 5.43
CA SER A 132 0.85 -2.06 6.86
C SER A 132 1.75 -0.86 7.25
N GLY A 133 2.33 -0.88 8.42
CA GLY A 133 3.28 0.14 8.88
C GLY A 133 3.91 -0.22 10.22
N SER A 134 5.02 0.43 10.53
CA SER A 134 5.77 0.22 11.77
C SER A 134 4.97 0.51 13.05
N ALA A 135 3.86 1.27 12.95
CA ALA A 135 2.94 1.51 14.06
C ALA A 135 2.32 0.24 14.67
N GLY A 136 2.26 -0.88 13.92
CA GLY A 136 1.79 -2.16 14.45
C GLY A 136 2.71 -2.70 15.55
N PRO A 137 3.94 -3.09 15.22
CA PRO A 137 4.89 -3.67 16.17
C PRO A 137 5.55 -2.62 17.10
N ARG A 138 5.62 -1.36 16.70
CA ARG A 138 6.24 -0.28 17.49
C ARG A 138 5.35 0.98 17.53
N PRO A 139 4.25 0.95 18.25
CA PRO A 139 3.38 2.11 18.42
C PRO A 139 3.98 3.12 19.39
N GLY A 140 3.62 4.39 19.22
CA GLY A 140 3.83 5.47 20.18
C GLY A 140 2.51 6.02 20.73
N PRO A 141 2.55 6.93 21.69
CA PRO A 141 1.35 7.66 22.13
C PRO A 141 0.67 8.34 20.95
N GLY A 142 -0.66 8.23 20.85
CA GLY A 142 -1.44 8.77 19.73
C GLY A 142 -1.50 7.89 18.47
N TRP A 143 -0.80 6.76 18.43
CA TRP A 143 -0.77 5.86 17.27
C TRP A 143 -1.77 4.69 17.34
N GLY A 144 -2.68 4.71 18.34
CA GLY A 144 -3.56 3.59 18.61
C GLY A 144 -4.39 3.11 17.42
N VAL A 145 -4.97 4.02 16.64
CA VAL A 145 -5.74 3.67 15.42
C VAL A 145 -4.80 3.12 14.33
N GLY A 146 -3.62 3.74 14.15
CA GLY A 146 -2.61 3.25 13.21
C GLY A 146 -2.13 1.84 13.57
N ALA A 147 -1.89 1.56 14.85
CA ALA A 147 -1.51 0.25 15.34
C ALA A 147 -2.61 -0.81 15.10
N LEU A 148 -3.87 -0.45 15.31
CA LEU A 148 -5.02 -1.31 15.01
C LEU A 148 -5.07 -1.67 13.52
N ILE A 149 -4.92 -0.70 12.63
CA ILE A 149 -4.91 -0.91 11.17
C ILE A 149 -3.75 -1.81 10.78
N CYS A 150 -2.53 -1.45 11.16
CA CYS A 150 -1.32 -2.17 10.73
C CYS A 150 -1.32 -3.62 11.23
N SER A 151 -1.61 -3.84 12.51
CA SER A 151 -1.66 -5.18 13.09
C SER A 151 -2.83 -6.01 12.52
N GLY A 152 -3.98 -5.36 12.25
CA GLY A 152 -5.13 -6.00 11.61
C GLY A 152 -4.82 -6.50 10.21
N ILE A 153 -4.20 -5.67 9.36
CA ILE A 153 -3.79 -6.06 8.01
C ILE A 153 -2.81 -7.22 8.03
N GLU A 154 -1.81 -7.21 8.93
CA GLU A 154 -0.82 -8.29 9.00
C GLU A 154 -1.43 -9.61 9.48
N GLY A 155 -2.33 -9.54 10.46
CA GLY A 155 -3.09 -10.72 10.92
C GLY A 155 -3.98 -11.28 9.83
N TRP A 156 -4.71 -10.41 9.15
CA TRP A 156 -5.62 -10.76 8.07
C TRP A 156 -4.89 -11.33 6.84
N ALA A 157 -3.75 -10.75 6.46
CA ALA A 157 -2.95 -11.24 5.35
C ALA A 157 -2.50 -12.69 5.54
N ARG A 158 -2.13 -13.08 6.77
CA ARG A 158 -1.80 -14.48 7.08
C ARG A 158 -2.99 -15.43 6.89
N ALA A 159 -4.19 -14.99 7.25
CA ALA A 159 -5.41 -15.78 7.01
C ALA A 159 -5.68 -15.90 5.51
N MET A 160 -5.56 -14.82 4.75
CA MET A 160 -5.77 -14.81 3.29
C MET A 160 -4.71 -15.64 2.55
N ALA A 161 -3.48 -15.72 3.04
CA ALA A 161 -2.44 -16.58 2.47
C ALA A 161 -2.83 -18.08 2.54
N LEU A 162 -3.64 -18.47 3.51
CA LEU A 162 -4.17 -19.83 3.62
C LEU A 162 -5.45 -19.99 2.81
N GLU A 163 -6.37 -19.02 2.90
CA GLU A 163 -7.69 -19.11 2.28
C GLU A 163 -7.64 -19.03 0.75
N LEU A 164 -6.73 -18.21 0.22
CA LEU A 164 -6.61 -17.97 -1.22
C LEU A 164 -5.52 -18.83 -1.90
N ALA A 165 -4.92 -19.78 -1.18
CA ALA A 165 -3.91 -20.66 -1.79
C ALA A 165 -4.43 -21.31 -3.08
N PRO A 166 -3.64 -21.37 -4.16
CA PRO A 166 -2.20 -21.14 -4.26
C PRO A 166 -1.76 -19.69 -4.53
N LEU A 167 -2.67 -18.70 -4.53
CA LEU A 167 -2.27 -17.29 -4.56
C LEU A 167 -1.44 -16.94 -3.33
N ARG A 168 -0.41 -16.12 -3.52
CA ARG A 168 0.44 -15.66 -2.41
C ARG A 168 -0.09 -14.33 -1.87
N VAL A 169 -0.17 -14.19 -0.57
CA VAL A 169 -0.59 -12.93 0.09
C VAL A 169 0.46 -12.51 1.08
N ASN A 170 1.02 -11.32 0.88
CA ASN A 170 2.11 -10.78 1.71
C ASN A 170 1.85 -9.31 2.07
N VAL A 171 2.67 -8.77 2.95
CA VAL A 171 2.58 -7.40 3.44
C VAL A 171 3.92 -6.69 3.33
N VAL A 172 3.92 -5.45 2.85
CA VAL A 172 5.03 -4.52 3.06
C VAL A 172 4.72 -3.66 4.27
N ARG A 173 5.69 -3.56 5.20
CA ARG A 173 5.63 -2.73 6.40
C ARG A 173 6.65 -1.59 6.29
N PRO A 174 6.26 -0.40 5.83
CA PRO A 174 7.13 0.75 5.83
C PRO A 174 7.28 1.38 7.21
N GLY A 175 8.41 2.04 7.44
CA GLY A 175 8.60 3.01 8.50
C GLY A 175 8.04 4.39 8.12
N VAL A 176 8.71 5.45 8.57
CA VAL A 176 8.42 6.82 8.12
C VAL A 176 9.05 7.04 6.76
N ILE A 177 8.21 7.29 5.76
CA ILE A 177 8.58 7.47 4.34
C ILE A 177 8.10 8.83 3.87
N ARG A 178 8.89 9.53 3.06
CA ARG A 178 8.50 10.79 2.42
C ARG A 178 7.43 10.55 1.36
N THR A 179 6.19 10.87 1.70
CA THR A 179 5.01 10.74 0.83
C THR A 179 3.95 11.74 1.26
N ASP A 180 2.91 11.90 0.45
CA ASP A 180 1.72 12.73 0.73
C ASP A 180 0.94 12.28 1.99
N LEU A 181 1.30 11.14 2.58
CA LEU A 181 0.71 10.67 3.85
C LEU A 181 0.76 11.73 4.96
N TRP A 182 1.75 12.59 4.91
CA TRP A 182 2.04 13.61 5.91
C TRP A 182 1.56 15.02 5.52
N ASP A 183 0.81 15.17 4.42
CA ASP A 183 0.38 16.47 3.90
C ASP A 183 -0.64 17.19 4.79
N SER A 184 -1.26 16.47 5.74
CA SER A 184 -2.09 17.08 6.78
C SER A 184 -1.29 17.88 7.83
N MET A 185 0.03 17.69 7.87
CA MET A 185 0.94 18.43 8.75
C MET A 185 1.40 19.73 8.08
N SER A 186 1.70 20.76 8.89
CA SER A 186 2.43 21.92 8.36
C SER A 186 3.79 21.52 7.81
N GLU A 187 4.34 22.32 6.89
CA GLU A 187 5.68 22.06 6.33
C GLU A 187 6.76 21.99 7.42
N ALA A 188 6.67 22.89 8.42
CA ALA A 188 7.60 22.92 9.54
C ALA A 188 7.49 21.68 10.43
N ASP A 189 6.26 21.24 10.76
CA ASP A 189 6.05 20.05 11.58
C ASP A 189 6.50 18.78 10.85
N ARG A 190 6.24 18.72 9.54
CA ARG A 190 6.68 17.61 8.69
C ARG A 190 8.20 17.53 8.57
N ALA A 191 8.87 18.68 8.38
CA ALA A 191 10.33 18.75 8.37
C ALA A 191 10.92 18.31 9.73
N GLY A 192 10.36 18.80 10.84
CA GLY A 192 10.76 18.40 12.19
C GLY A 192 10.55 16.90 12.45
N LEU A 193 9.43 16.32 11.97
CA LEU A 193 9.20 14.87 12.01
C LEU A 193 10.31 14.10 11.29
N TYR A 194 10.62 14.49 10.06
CA TYR A 194 11.64 13.78 9.26
C TYR A 194 13.04 13.89 9.89
N GLU A 195 13.41 15.07 10.37
CA GLU A 195 14.69 15.29 11.03
C GLU A 195 14.80 14.48 12.33
N GLY A 196 13.76 14.56 13.18
CA GLY A 196 13.72 13.84 14.45
C GLY A 196 13.76 12.31 14.28
N VAL A 197 13.05 11.79 13.27
CA VAL A 197 13.07 10.35 12.97
C VAL A 197 14.43 9.96 12.39
N ALA A 198 14.96 10.70 11.42
CA ALA A 198 16.26 10.40 10.81
C ALA A 198 17.40 10.31 11.82
N ALA A 199 17.40 11.20 12.82
CA ALA A 199 18.40 11.21 13.89
C ALA A 199 18.38 9.96 14.79
N GLN A 200 17.26 9.25 14.84
CA GLN A 200 17.11 8.04 15.65
C GLN A 200 17.37 6.75 14.85
N LEU A 201 17.17 6.81 13.53
CA LEU A 201 17.28 5.63 12.68
C LEU A 201 18.73 5.18 12.48
N PRO A 202 19.03 3.86 12.55
CA PRO A 202 20.36 3.33 12.23
C PRO A 202 20.88 3.73 10.85
N VAL A 203 19.99 3.94 9.86
CA VAL A 203 20.37 4.38 8.50
C VAL A 203 20.51 5.89 8.36
N ASN A 204 20.27 6.67 9.42
CA ASN A 204 20.41 8.14 9.50
C ASN A 204 19.60 8.92 8.45
N ARG A 205 18.51 8.38 7.93
CA ARG A 205 17.57 9.06 7.04
C ARG A 205 16.18 8.46 7.15
N VAL A 206 15.14 9.22 6.84
CA VAL A 206 13.83 8.66 6.52
C VAL A 206 13.85 7.96 5.16
N GLY A 207 12.92 7.05 4.93
CA GLY A 207 12.82 6.35 3.65
C GLY A 207 12.20 7.22 2.56
N GLU A 208 12.50 6.89 1.30
CA GLU A 208 11.81 7.39 0.12
C GLU A 208 10.85 6.32 -0.43
N ALA A 209 9.89 6.72 -1.25
CA ALA A 209 8.89 5.78 -1.79
C ALA A 209 9.55 4.64 -2.61
N GLU A 210 10.67 4.93 -3.25
CA GLU A 210 11.47 3.98 -4.04
C GLU A 210 12.10 2.88 -3.19
N ASP A 211 12.53 3.20 -1.95
CA ASP A 211 13.05 2.20 -1.01
C ASP A 211 11.99 1.12 -0.74
N VAL A 212 10.73 1.55 -0.61
CA VAL A 212 9.60 0.65 -0.30
C VAL A 212 9.11 -0.08 -1.54
N ALA A 213 9.12 0.56 -2.72
CA ALA A 213 8.71 -0.05 -3.99
C ALA A 213 9.48 -1.33 -4.28
N ALA A 214 10.78 -1.38 -3.96
CA ALA A 214 11.61 -2.58 -4.12
C ALA A 214 11.08 -3.80 -3.35
N ALA A 215 10.46 -3.59 -2.18
CA ALA A 215 9.88 -4.67 -1.39
C ALA A 215 8.59 -5.22 -2.02
N TYR A 216 7.75 -4.35 -2.63
CA TYR A 216 6.59 -4.83 -3.39
C TYR A 216 7.02 -5.71 -4.57
N LEU A 217 8.01 -5.26 -5.35
CA LEU A 217 8.52 -6.04 -6.47
C LEU A 217 9.15 -7.36 -6.02
N TYR A 218 9.87 -7.35 -4.89
CA TYR A 218 10.40 -8.57 -4.29
C TYR A 218 9.30 -9.57 -3.97
N LEU A 219 8.24 -9.15 -3.27
CA LEU A 219 7.13 -10.03 -2.88
C LEU A 219 6.30 -10.53 -4.07
N MET A 220 6.18 -9.72 -5.12
CA MET A 220 5.54 -10.16 -6.38
C MET A 220 6.37 -11.23 -7.08
N ALA A 221 7.68 -11.04 -7.18
CA ALA A 221 8.58 -11.93 -7.92
C ALA A 221 8.97 -13.19 -7.15
N ASN A 222 8.99 -13.18 -5.82
CA ASN A 222 9.39 -14.32 -5.01
C ASN A 222 8.24 -15.33 -4.89
N ALA A 223 8.31 -16.38 -5.69
CA ALA A 223 7.28 -17.42 -5.77
C ALA A 223 7.16 -18.30 -4.49
N HIS A 224 8.07 -18.17 -3.54
CA HIS A 224 8.08 -19.00 -2.32
C HIS A 224 7.73 -18.21 -1.04
N SER A 225 7.36 -16.93 -1.16
CA SER A 225 6.99 -16.06 -0.02
C SER A 225 5.49 -15.88 0.03
N THR A 226 4.84 -16.33 1.11
CA THR A 226 3.42 -16.09 1.39
C THR A 226 3.18 -16.00 2.89
N GLY A 227 2.24 -15.15 3.32
CA GLY A 227 1.95 -14.88 4.73
C GLY A 227 3.04 -14.05 5.43
N ASP A 228 4.00 -13.52 4.68
CA ASP A 228 5.17 -12.81 5.19
C ASP A 228 4.94 -11.30 5.30
N VAL A 229 5.74 -10.65 6.15
CA VAL A 229 5.75 -9.20 6.35
C VAL A 229 7.16 -8.69 6.13
N VAL A 230 7.41 -8.06 4.99
CA VAL A 230 8.69 -7.43 4.68
C VAL A 230 8.74 -6.02 5.24
N THR A 231 9.67 -5.78 6.15
CA THR A 231 9.86 -4.47 6.81
C THR A 231 10.88 -3.62 6.06
N VAL A 232 10.50 -2.37 5.76
CA VAL A 232 11.36 -1.35 5.14
C VAL A 232 11.25 -0.07 5.98
N ASP A 233 12.04 0.04 7.04
CA ASP A 233 11.80 1.03 8.09
C ASP A 233 13.08 1.75 8.59
N GLY A 234 14.22 1.52 7.94
CA GLY A 234 15.49 2.11 8.32
C GLY A 234 16.01 1.68 9.70
N GLY A 235 15.42 0.62 10.27
CA GLY A 235 15.75 0.13 11.60
C GLY A 235 14.85 0.69 12.72
N THR A 236 13.70 1.26 12.40
CA THR A 236 12.74 1.77 13.40
C THR A 236 12.43 0.74 14.49
N LEU A 237 12.31 -0.54 14.12
CA LEU A 237 11.97 -1.59 15.10
C LEU A 237 13.12 -1.97 16.05
N LEU A 238 14.32 -1.47 15.84
CA LEU A 238 15.51 -1.79 16.63
C LEU A 238 15.83 -0.73 17.69
N VAL A 239 15.29 0.49 17.53
CA VAL A 239 15.63 1.67 18.35
C VAL A 239 14.44 2.26 19.09
#